data_2835f5da3b426c253bd491a627947f5d
#
_entry.id   2835f5da3b426c253bd491a627947f5d
#
_cell.length_a   1.000
_cell.length_b   1.000
_cell.length_c   1.000
_cell.angle_alpha   90.00
_cell.angle_beta   90.00
_cell.angle_gamma   90.00
#
_symmetry.space_group_name_H-M   'P 1'
#
loop_
_entity.id
_entity.type
_entity.pdbx_description
1 polymer ?
#
loop_
_entity_poly.entity_id
_entity_poly.type
_entity_poly.pdbx_seq_one_letter_code
_entity_poly.pdbx_strand_id
1 'polypeptide(L)'
;MYELNGIRMVRNDRAILSIDHLEIPTHELTLILGHNGSGKSTLASIISGLVKPDAGTTKLEGCDLFTLSERERAQRAAFLPQKLPASEGLTCRELVRLGRFPWRGLFGRWRAEDEAAVDEALAATGTAQYAQSYVDDLSGGERQRVWISMLLAQASPVMILDEPTSALDVRHQYGTLALLERLNRETGRGVIAIIHDINLALRFATHIVALKEGKVLFSGGAELLHSEENLR
;
A
#
# COMPACT_ATOMS: atom_id res chain seq x y z
N MET A 1 10.97 7.58 6.77
CA MET A 1 9.77 8.37 7.03
C MET A 1 9.31 9.06 5.77
N TYR A 2 8.01 9.12 5.50
CA TYR A 2 7.45 10.05 4.54
C TYR A 2 7.29 11.43 5.18
N GLU A 3 7.59 12.47 4.41
CA GLU A 3 7.38 13.87 4.76
C GLU A 3 6.66 14.57 3.62
N LEU A 4 5.46 15.04 3.88
CA LEU A 4 4.63 15.77 2.93
C LEU A 4 4.49 17.22 3.43
N ASN A 5 4.87 18.19 2.61
CA ASN A 5 4.82 19.61 2.97
C ASN A 5 4.13 20.43 1.87
N GLY A 6 3.10 21.16 2.26
CA GLY A 6 2.37 22.09 1.41
C GLY A 6 1.65 21.42 0.23
N ILE A 7 1.25 20.16 0.38
CA ILE A 7 0.61 19.39 -0.70
C ILE A 7 -0.71 20.03 -1.10
N ARG A 8 -0.88 20.27 -2.40
CA ARG A 8 -2.14 20.68 -3.02
C ARG A 8 -2.41 19.84 -4.24
N MET A 9 -3.63 19.34 -4.35
CA MET A 9 -4.13 18.61 -5.52
C MET A 9 -5.51 19.12 -5.88
N VAL A 10 -5.67 19.59 -7.12
CA VAL A 10 -6.92 20.14 -7.65
C VAL A 10 -7.39 19.28 -8.82
N ARG A 11 -8.66 18.98 -8.90
CA ARG A 11 -9.31 18.32 -10.03
C ARG A 11 -10.67 18.98 -10.28
N ASN A 12 -10.93 19.35 -11.53
CA ASN A 12 -12.17 20.02 -11.92
C ASN A 12 -12.49 21.23 -11.02
N ASP A 13 -11.50 22.10 -10.80
CA ASP A 13 -11.56 23.30 -9.97
C ASP A 13 -11.91 23.05 -8.49
N ARG A 14 -11.81 21.82 -8.03
CA ARG A 14 -12.02 21.45 -6.61
C ARG A 14 -10.71 20.99 -6.00
N ALA A 15 -10.38 21.52 -4.81
CA ALA A 15 -9.29 21.00 -4.02
C ALA A 15 -9.66 19.60 -3.50
N ILE A 16 -8.95 18.59 -3.98
CA ILE A 16 -9.13 17.18 -3.57
C ILE A 16 -8.27 16.88 -2.35
N LEU A 17 -7.08 17.48 -2.28
CA LEU A 17 -6.15 17.30 -1.16
C LEU A 17 -5.45 18.62 -0.86
N SER A 18 -5.39 18.95 0.44
CA SER A 18 -4.74 20.15 0.96
C SER A 18 -4.11 19.81 2.31
N ILE A 19 -2.82 19.41 2.30
CA ILE A 19 -2.07 18.99 3.48
C ILE A 19 -0.92 19.96 3.67
N ASP A 20 -0.92 20.67 4.79
CA ASP A 20 0.16 21.61 5.10
C ASP A 20 1.40 20.87 5.56
N HIS A 21 1.23 19.87 6.43
CA HIS A 21 2.30 19.00 6.90
C HIS A 21 1.73 17.62 7.28
N LEU A 22 2.43 16.56 6.89
CA LEU A 22 2.12 15.18 7.30
C LEU A 22 3.39 14.35 7.29
N GLU A 23 3.62 13.64 8.39
CA GLU A 23 4.63 12.60 8.50
C GLU A 23 3.99 11.22 8.60
N ILE A 24 4.54 10.22 7.88
CA ILE A 24 4.08 8.83 7.95
C ILE A 24 5.30 7.94 8.19
N PRO A 25 5.32 7.15 9.28
CA PRO A 25 6.40 6.22 9.57
C PRO A 25 6.55 5.15 8.47
N THR A 26 7.79 4.80 8.14
CA THR A 26 8.11 3.79 7.11
C THR A 26 8.39 2.39 7.63
N HIS A 27 8.24 2.18 8.94
CA HIS A 27 8.44 0.86 9.57
C HIS A 27 7.20 0.38 10.34
N GLU A 28 6.11 1.12 10.28
CA GLU A 28 4.87 0.85 11.00
C GLU A 28 3.77 0.34 10.07
N LEU A 29 2.72 -0.23 10.69
CA LEU A 29 1.45 -0.48 10.03
C LEU A 29 0.58 0.78 10.18
N THR A 30 0.66 1.64 9.19
CA THR A 30 -0.16 2.86 9.11
C THR A 30 -1.48 2.57 8.41
N LEU A 31 -2.60 2.89 9.03
CA LEU A 31 -3.92 2.81 8.42
C LEU A 31 -4.46 4.21 8.13
N ILE A 32 -4.86 4.44 6.87
CA ILE A 32 -5.45 5.70 6.43
C ILE A 32 -6.98 5.57 6.47
N LEU A 33 -7.62 6.43 7.25
CA LEU A 33 -9.06 6.47 7.48
C LEU A 33 -9.70 7.73 6.89
N GLY A 34 -11.00 7.67 6.63
CA GLY A 34 -11.81 8.80 6.20
C GLY A 34 -12.98 8.36 5.32
N HIS A 35 -13.97 9.25 5.16
CA HIS A 35 -15.12 8.99 4.30
C HIS A 35 -14.75 8.89 2.81
N ASN A 36 -15.67 8.37 2.00
CA ASN A 36 -15.51 8.38 0.55
C ASN A 36 -15.35 9.81 0.04
N GLY A 37 -14.40 10.02 -0.85
CA GLY A 37 -14.08 11.36 -1.36
C GLY A 37 -13.22 12.24 -0.44
N SER A 38 -12.73 11.73 0.71
CA SER A 38 -11.87 12.50 1.61
C SER A 38 -10.41 12.68 1.12
N GLY A 39 -10.04 12.09 -0.04
CA GLY A 39 -8.70 12.24 -0.62
C GLY A 39 -7.73 11.07 -0.35
N LYS A 40 -8.16 9.96 0.29
CA LYS A 40 -7.30 8.83 0.66
C LYS A 40 -6.54 8.22 -0.52
N SER A 41 -7.25 7.81 -1.58
CA SER A 41 -6.61 7.22 -2.78
C SER A 41 -5.71 8.21 -3.51
N THR A 42 -6.04 9.50 -3.44
CA THR A 42 -5.18 10.58 -3.96
C THR A 42 -3.89 10.67 -3.14
N LEU A 43 -4.00 10.64 -1.81
CA LEU A 43 -2.83 10.60 -0.93
C LEU A 43 -1.97 9.35 -1.21
N ALA A 44 -2.58 8.16 -1.30
CA ALA A 44 -1.87 6.92 -1.64
C ALA A 44 -1.15 7.01 -2.99
N SER A 45 -1.79 7.61 -4.01
CA SER A 45 -1.17 7.82 -5.32
C SER A 45 0.00 8.81 -5.29
N ILE A 46 -0.05 9.81 -4.41
CA ILE A 46 1.06 10.78 -4.23
C ILE A 46 2.22 10.12 -3.51
N ILE A 47 1.99 9.44 -2.38
CA ILE A 47 3.07 8.80 -1.60
C ILE A 47 3.68 7.58 -2.30
N SER A 48 2.95 6.93 -3.22
CA SER A 48 3.51 5.91 -4.12
C SER A 48 4.33 6.49 -5.27
N GLY A 49 4.27 7.82 -5.48
CA GLY A 49 4.96 8.51 -6.58
C GLY A 49 4.28 8.34 -7.95
N LEU A 50 3.04 7.81 -7.99
CA LEU A 50 2.28 7.65 -9.24
C LEU A 50 1.72 8.98 -9.74
N VAL A 51 1.30 9.86 -8.83
CA VAL A 51 0.70 11.14 -9.17
C VAL A 51 1.48 12.25 -8.47
N LYS A 52 2.01 13.19 -9.27
CA LYS A 52 2.67 14.38 -8.75
C LYS A 52 1.61 15.37 -8.26
N PRO A 53 1.74 15.94 -7.04
CA PRO A 53 0.84 16.99 -6.58
C PRO A 53 1.03 18.28 -7.40
N ASP A 54 -0.01 19.11 -7.44
CA ASP A 54 0.04 20.41 -8.16
C ASP A 54 0.96 21.40 -7.44
N ALA A 55 1.11 21.29 -6.11
CA ALA A 55 2.08 22.05 -5.31
C ALA A 55 2.53 21.21 -4.10
N GLY A 56 3.63 21.64 -3.50
CA GLY A 56 4.25 21.00 -2.33
C GLY A 56 5.31 19.98 -2.69
N THR A 57 5.85 19.32 -1.66
CA THR A 57 6.92 18.32 -1.79
C THR A 57 6.55 17.05 -1.05
N THR A 58 6.92 15.90 -1.62
CA THR A 58 6.75 14.57 -1.03
C THR A 58 8.11 13.89 -0.96
N LYS A 59 8.63 13.72 0.25
CA LYS A 59 9.91 13.04 0.47
C LYS A 59 9.70 11.68 1.09
N LEU A 60 10.54 10.74 0.68
CA LEU A 60 10.68 9.43 1.32
C LEU A 60 12.14 9.24 1.71
N GLU A 61 12.40 9.06 3.01
CA GLU A 61 13.75 8.95 3.57
C GLU A 61 14.64 10.13 3.13
N GLY A 62 14.10 11.36 3.19
CA GLY A 62 14.78 12.59 2.81
C GLY A 62 14.90 12.86 1.30
N CYS A 63 14.57 11.89 0.43
CA CYS A 63 14.61 12.04 -1.03
C CYS A 63 13.25 12.49 -1.57
N ASP A 64 13.21 13.56 -2.37
CA ASP A 64 11.98 13.96 -3.09
C ASP A 64 11.63 12.90 -4.12
N LEU A 65 10.44 12.29 -3.98
CA LEU A 65 9.98 11.20 -4.85
C LEU A 65 9.91 11.60 -6.32
N PHE A 66 9.60 12.85 -6.61
CA PHE A 66 9.40 13.31 -7.98
C PHE A 66 10.67 13.75 -8.70
N THR A 67 11.82 13.68 -8.03
CA THR A 67 13.15 13.76 -8.65
C THR A 67 13.69 12.39 -9.07
N LEU A 68 13.09 11.31 -8.54
CA LEU A 68 13.48 9.94 -8.84
C LEU A 68 12.81 9.42 -10.12
N SER A 69 13.48 8.52 -10.83
CA SER A 69 12.88 7.77 -11.93
C SER A 69 11.73 6.85 -11.40
N GLU A 70 10.84 6.43 -12.29
CA GLU A 70 9.76 5.48 -11.93
C GLU A 70 10.30 4.19 -11.31
N ARG A 71 11.41 3.71 -11.85
CA ARG A 71 12.10 2.51 -11.36
C ARG A 71 12.62 2.71 -9.94
N GLU A 72 13.27 3.82 -9.64
CA GLU A 72 13.77 4.14 -8.31
C GLU A 72 12.63 4.33 -7.31
N ARG A 73 11.52 4.94 -7.72
CA ARG A 73 10.30 5.02 -6.89
C ARG A 73 9.77 3.64 -6.57
N ALA A 74 9.63 2.77 -7.59
CA ALA A 74 9.14 1.41 -7.40
C ALA A 74 10.07 0.56 -6.51
N GLN A 75 11.38 0.81 -6.51
CA GLN A 75 12.31 0.16 -5.58
C GLN A 75 12.13 0.62 -4.13
N ARG A 76 11.52 1.79 -3.89
CA ARG A 76 11.30 2.36 -2.56
C ARG A 76 9.91 2.11 -1.99
N ALA A 77 8.89 2.11 -2.86
CA ALA A 77 7.50 1.90 -2.47
C ALA A 77 6.77 1.01 -3.49
N ALA A 78 6.22 -0.10 -3.00
CA ALA A 78 5.32 -0.95 -3.78
C ALA A 78 3.88 -0.47 -3.60
N PHE A 79 3.09 -0.47 -4.67
CA PHE A 79 1.70 0.01 -4.63
C PHE A 79 0.72 -1.00 -5.19
N LEU A 80 -0.36 -1.24 -4.45
CA LEU A 80 -1.51 -2.03 -4.89
C LEU A 80 -2.73 -1.13 -4.98
N PRO A 81 -3.30 -0.93 -6.18
CA PRO A 81 -4.50 -0.12 -6.35
C PRO A 81 -5.75 -0.87 -5.87
N GLN A 82 -6.82 -0.14 -5.55
CA GLN A 82 -8.11 -0.69 -5.16
C GLN A 82 -8.67 -1.65 -6.23
N LYS A 83 -8.67 -1.21 -7.48
CA LYS A 83 -9.04 -2.07 -8.62
C LYS A 83 -7.80 -2.79 -9.12
N LEU A 84 -7.73 -4.08 -8.86
CA LEU A 84 -6.62 -4.91 -9.31
C LEU A 84 -6.52 -4.89 -10.85
N PRO A 85 -5.31 -4.78 -11.41
CA PRO A 85 -5.10 -4.87 -12.85
C PRO A 85 -5.56 -6.23 -13.42
N ALA A 86 -5.81 -6.29 -14.72
CA ALA A 86 -6.08 -7.55 -15.40
C ALA A 86 -4.89 -8.51 -15.27
N SER A 87 -5.17 -9.76 -14.95
CA SER A 87 -4.18 -10.83 -14.79
C SER A 87 -4.50 -12.05 -15.66
N GLU A 88 -5.32 -11.85 -16.71
CA GLU A 88 -5.81 -12.91 -17.58
C GLU A 88 -4.66 -13.75 -18.15
N GLY A 89 -4.78 -15.08 -17.98
CA GLY A 89 -3.81 -16.03 -18.49
C GLY A 89 -2.49 -16.11 -17.71
N LEU A 90 -2.33 -15.38 -16.62
CA LEU A 90 -1.15 -15.50 -15.75
C LEU A 90 -1.38 -16.54 -14.67
N THR A 91 -0.38 -17.38 -14.44
CA THR A 91 -0.28 -18.18 -13.21
C THR A 91 0.06 -17.27 -12.02
N CYS A 92 -0.24 -17.73 -10.81
CA CYS A 92 0.10 -16.98 -9.58
C CYS A 92 1.60 -16.70 -9.48
N ARG A 93 2.44 -17.67 -9.84
CA ARG A 93 3.90 -17.48 -9.87
C ARG A 93 4.31 -16.41 -10.88
N GLU A 94 3.75 -16.41 -12.07
CA GLU A 94 4.05 -15.40 -13.09
C GLU A 94 3.64 -14.01 -12.64
N LEU A 95 2.46 -13.86 -12.01
CA LEU A 95 2.05 -12.59 -11.43
C LEU A 95 3.04 -12.11 -10.35
N VAL A 96 3.43 -12.99 -9.43
CA VAL A 96 4.37 -12.62 -8.35
C VAL A 96 5.76 -12.26 -8.90
N ARG A 97 6.19 -12.91 -9.98
CA ARG A 97 7.44 -12.57 -10.69
C ARG A 97 7.44 -11.15 -11.25
N LEU A 98 6.28 -10.57 -11.59
CA LEU A 98 6.20 -9.17 -12.03
C LEU A 98 6.68 -8.20 -10.94
N GLY A 99 6.55 -8.54 -9.68
CA GLY A 99 7.11 -7.76 -8.58
C GLY A 99 8.63 -7.53 -8.66
N ARG A 100 9.36 -8.39 -9.36
CA ARG A 100 10.83 -8.25 -9.52
C ARG A 100 11.24 -7.28 -10.62
N PHE A 101 10.27 -6.74 -11.38
CA PHE A 101 10.54 -5.85 -12.51
C PHE A 101 11.40 -4.62 -12.17
N PRO A 102 11.21 -3.90 -11.06
CA PRO A 102 12.02 -2.74 -10.70
C PRO A 102 13.51 -3.06 -10.51
N TRP A 103 13.86 -4.29 -10.17
CA TRP A 103 15.24 -4.71 -9.93
C TRP A 103 15.94 -5.18 -11.21
N ARG A 104 15.17 -5.76 -12.14
CA ARG A 104 15.69 -6.35 -13.38
C ARG A 104 15.63 -5.43 -14.59
N GLY A 105 14.55 -4.64 -14.70
CA GLY A 105 14.19 -3.93 -15.93
C GLY A 105 13.75 -4.89 -17.04
N LEU A 106 13.51 -4.34 -18.23
CA LEU A 106 12.95 -5.07 -19.39
C LEU A 106 13.86 -6.19 -19.91
N PHE A 107 15.18 -5.96 -19.92
CA PHE A 107 16.17 -6.88 -20.51
C PHE A 107 17.05 -7.58 -19.47
N GLY A 108 16.75 -7.41 -18.19
CA GLY A 108 17.52 -8.02 -17.11
C GLY A 108 17.34 -9.54 -17.07
N ARG A 109 18.44 -10.27 -16.90
CA ARG A 109 18.40 -11.72 -16.73
C ARG A 109 17.76 -12.07 -15.41
N TRP A 110 16.98 -13.14 -15.37
CA TRP A 110 16.45 -13.74 -14.15
C TRP A 110 17.58 -14.37 -13.35
N ARG A 111 17.66 -14.05 -12.05
CA ARG A 111 18.71 -14.54 -11.15
C ARG A 111 18.09 -15.46 -10.09
N ALA A 112 18.92 -16.26 -9.44
CA ALA A 112 18.49 -17.11 -8.33
C ALA A 112 17.86 -16.31 -7.18
N GLU A 113 18.37 -15.11 -6.92
CA GLU A 113 17.84 -14.17 -5.91
C GLU A 113 16.40 -13.71 -6.23
N ASP A 114 16.08 -13.55 -7.52
CA ASP A 114 14.73 -13.18 -7.93
C ASP A 114 13.74 -14.33 -7.71
N GLU A 115 14.17 -15.58 -7.99
CA GLU A 115 13.35 -16.76 -7.75
C GLU A 115 13.14 -16.99 -6.25
N ALA A 116 14.20 -16.85 -5.44
CA ALA A 116 14.11 -16.93 -3.99
C ALA A 116 13.11 -15.91 -3.43
N ALA A 117 13.16 -14.64 -3.88
CA ALA A 117 12.22 -13.61 -3.45
C ALA A 117 10.76 -13.94 -3.81
N VAL A 118 10.54 -14.59 -4.95
CA VAL A 118 9.20 -15.07 -5.36
C VAL A 118 8.72 -16.21 -4.46
N ASP A 119 9.58 -17.20 -4.21
CA ASP A 119 9.23 -18.34 -3.36
C ASP A 119 8.96 -17.91 -1.91
N GLU A 120 9.79 -17.03 -1.36
CA GLU A 120 9.60 -16.45 -0.03
C GLU A 120 8.29 -15.67 0.05
N ALA A 121 7.97 -14.86 -0.97
CA ALA A 121 6.73 -14.09 -0.99
C ALA A 121 5.49 -14.99 -1.04
N LEU A 122 5.49 -16.02 -1.88
CA LEU A 122 4.41 -17.01 -1.97
C LEU A 122 4.23 -17.76 -0.64
N ALA A 123 5.33 -18.16 0.00
CA ALA A 123 5.29 -18.85 1.29
C ALA A 123 4.78 -17.93 2.41
N ALA A 124 5.30 -16.70 2.50
CA ALA A 124 4.91 -15.73 3.53
C ALA A 124 3.43 -15.35 3.48
N THR A 125 2.81 -15.36 2.30
CA THR A 125 1.38 -15.05 2.14
C THR A 125 0.47 -16.27 2.18
N GLY A 126 1.05 -17.49 2.28
CA GLY A 126 0.32 -18.75 2.28
C GLY A 126 -0.33 -19.06 0.92
N THR A 127 0.32 -18.67 -0.18
CA THR A 127 -0.19 -18.87 -1.55
C THR A 127 0.67 -19.83 -2.39
N ALA A 128 1.70 -20.46 -1.79
CA ALA A 128 2.62 -21.36 -2.50
C ALA A 128 1.92 -22.53 -3.20
N GLN A 129 0.84 -23.07 -2.60
CA GLN A 129 0.05 -24.17 -3.19
C GLN A 129 -0.67 -23.76 -4.48
N TYR A 130 -0.91 -22.48 -4.69
CA TYR A 130 -1.57 -21.92 -5.88
C TYR A 130 -0.59 -21.45 -6.96
N ALA A 131 0.72 -21.65 -6.75
CA ALA A 131 1.75 -21.08 -7.63
C ALA A 131 1.54 -21.38 -9.12
N GLN A 132 1.04 -22.56 -9.45
CA GLN A 132 0.78 -23.02 -10.83
C GLN A 132 -0.68 -22.82 -11.28
N SER A 133 -1.57 -22.38 -10.40
CA SER A 133 -2.96 -22.06 -10.74
C SER A 133 -3.05 -20.72 -11.46
N TYR A 134 -4.02 -20.56 -12.34
CA TYR A 134 -4.31 -19.26 -12.93
C TYR A 134 -4.92 -18.33 -11.86
N VAL A 135 -4.53 -17.05 -11.92
CA VAL A 135 -5.00 -16.04 -10.96
C VAL A 135 -6.53 -15.88 -11.01
N ASP A 136 -7.11 -16.07 -12.20
CA ASP A 136 -8.54 -15.92 -12.43
C ASP A 136 -9.38 -17.06 -11.84
N ASP A 137 -8.78 -18.23 -11.59
CA ASP A 137 -9.45 -19.38 -10.98
C ASP A 137 -9.54 -19.26 -9.43
N LEU A 138 -8.89 -18.28 -8.85
CA LEU A 138 -8.85 -18.10 -7.39
C LEU A 138 -10.10 -17.37 -6.86
N SER A 139 -10.48 -17.71 -5.63
CA SER A 139 -11.43 -16.90 -4.86
C SER A 139 -10.89 -15.47 -4.64
N GLY A 140 -11.78 -14.51 -4.35
CA GLY A 140 -11.38 -13.12 -4.15
C GLY A 140 -10.30 -12.95 -3.07
N GLY A 141 -10.42 -13.67 -1.96
CA GLY A 141 -9.43 -13.61 -0.87
C GLY A 141 -8.08 -14.23 -1.23
N GLU A 142 -8.06 -15.35 -1.96
CA GLU A 142 -6.84 -15.98 -2.46
C GLU A 142 -6.16 -15.08 -3.49
N ARG A 143 -6.91 -14.54 -4.43
CA ARG A 143 -6.42 -13.58 -5.42
C ARG A 143 -5.79 -12.36 -4.75
N GLN A 144 -6.43 -11.80 -3.74
CA GLN A 144 -5.89 -10.67 -2.98
C GLN A 144 -4.53 -11.01 -2.35
N ARG A 145 -4.39 -12.20 -1.76
CA ARG A 145 -3.11 -12.65 -1.17
C ARG A 145 -2.02 -12.81 -2.22
N VAL A 146 -2.33 -13.30 -3.41
CA VAL A 146 -1.35 -13.43 -4.50
C VAL A 146 -0.87 -12.05 -4.97
N TRP A 147 -1.75 -11.04 -5.03
CA TRP A 147 -1.35 -9.67 -5.30
C TRP A 147 -0.47 -9.07 -4.19
N ILE A 148 -0.76 -9.39 -2.92
CA ILE A 148 0.13 -9.03 -1.79
C ILE A 148 1.47 -9.76 -1.91
N SER A 149 1.50 -11.01 -2.38
CA SER A 149 2.77 -11.72 -2.67
C SER A 149 3.60 -10.99 -3.72
N MET A 150 2.98 -10.46 -4.76
CA MET A 150 3.67 -9.66 -5.78
C MET A 150 4.32 -8.41 -5.17
N LEU A 151 3.60 -7.66 -4.31
CA LEU A 151 4.16 -6.52 -3.60
C LEU A 151 5.33 -6.94 -2.70
N LEU A 152 5.19 -8.06 -2.01
CA LEU A 152 6.24 -8.56 -1.11
C LEU A 152 7.49 -8.97 -1.90
N ALA A 153 7.32 -9.65 -3.05
CA ALA A 153 8.41 -10.02 -3.95
C ALA A 153 9.12 -8.80 -4.55
N GLN A 154 8.44 -7.66 -4.68
CA GLN A 154 9.06 -6.40 -5.10
C GLN A 154 10.17 -5.96 -4.13
N ALA A 155 10.15 -6.40 -2.88
CA ALA A 155 11.17 -6.15 -1.87
C ALA A 155 11.44 -4.65 -1.60
N SER A 156 10.43 -3.81 -1.79
CA SER A 156 10.48 -2.39 -1.43
C SER A 156 10.35 -2.20 0.08
N PRO A 157 11.00 -1.18 0.67
CA PRO A 157 10.89 -0.90 2.10
C PRO A 157 9.47 -0.59 2.59
N VAL A 158 8.62 -0.07 1.70
CA VAL A 158 7.23 0.29 2.03
C VAL A 158 6.27 -0.36 1.04
N MET A 159 5.18 -0.91 1.56
CA MET A 159 4.03 -1.40 0.80
C MET A 159 2.84 -0.48 1.03
N ILE A 160 2.22 0.01 -0.04
CA ILE A 160 1.05 0.89 0.00
C ILE A 160 -0.10 0.14 -0.66
N LEU A 161 -1.23 0.02 0.04
CA LEU A 161 -2.40 -0.71 -0.44
C LEU A 161 -3.65 0.19 -0.37
N ASP A 162 -4.28 0.39 -1.52
CA ASP A 162 -5.52 1.16 -1.60
C ASP A 162 -6.72 0.22 -1.45
N GLU A 163 -7.39 0.28 -0.31
CA GLU A 163 -8.57 -0.51 0.05
C GLU A 163 -8.43 -2.04 -0.18
N PRO A 164 -7.40 -2.68 0.37
CA PRO A 164 -7.14 -4.10 0.10
C PRO A 164 -8.22 -5.04 0.65
N THR A 165 -9.21 -4.52 1.36
CA THR A 165 -10.27 -5.29 2.02
C THR A 165 -11.67 -5.00 1.47
N SER A 166 -11.84 -4.05 0.55
CA SER A 166 -13.15 -3.51 0.15
C SER A 166 -14.09 -4.54 -0.53
N ALA A 167 -13.54 -5.54 -1.20
CA ALA A 167 -14.32 -6.58 -1.91
C ALA A 167 -14.39 -7.92 -1.15
N LEU A 168 -14.00 -7.93 0.13
CA LEU A 168 -13.88 -9.15 0.94
C LEU A 168 -14.96 -9.20 2.02
N ASP A 169 -15.39 -10.40 2.37
CA ASP A 169 -16.20 -10.60 3.58
C ASP A 169 -15.38 -10.33 4.87
N VAL A 170 -16.07 -10.19 6.00
CA VAL A 170 -15.47 -9.82 7.29
C VAL A 170 -14.32 -10.74 7.70
N ARG A 171 -14.44 -12.06 7.46
CA ARG A 171 -13.39 -13.03 7.79
C ARG A 171 -12.14 -12.80 6.97
N HIS A 172 -12.31 -12.56 5.67
CA HIS A 172 -11.19 -12.30 4.76
C HIS A 172 -10.56 -10.92 4.98
N GLN A 173 -11.37 -9.89 5.33
CA GLN A 173 -10.86 -8.58 5.72
C GLN A 173 -9.91 -8.69 6.93
N TYR A 174 -10.37 -9.37 8.00
CA TYR A 174 -9.56 -9.62 9.18
C TYR A 174 -8.29 -10.40 8.84
N GLY A 175 -8.42 -11.48 8.05
CA GLY A 175 -7.28 -12.29 7.62
C GLY A 175 -6.26 -11.52 6.79
N THR A 176 -6.70 -10.56 5.97
CA THR A 176 -5.81 -9.70 5.17
C THR A 176 -5.04 -8.73 6.06
N LEU A 177 -5.71 -8.06 7.02
CA LEU A 177 -5.02 -7.15 7.93
C LEU A 177 -4.06 -7.89 8.88
N ALA A 178 -4.45 -9.07 9.39
CA ALA A 178 -3.57 -9.92 10.18
C ALA A 178 -2.33 -10.38 9.39
N LEU A 179 -2.49 -10.63 8.08
CA LEU A 179 -1.36 -10.91 7.19
C LEU A 179 -0.44 -9.69 7.07
N LEU A 180 -1.00 -8.50 6.84
CA LEU A 180 -0.23 -7.26 6.70
C LEU A 180 0.52 -6.90 8.00
N GLU A 181 -0.13 -7.04 9.16
CA GLU A 181 0.50 -6.87 10.48
C GLU A 181 1.67 -7.84 10.67
N ARG A 182 1.47 -9.13 10.35
CA ARG A 182 2.51 -10.13 10.43
C ARG A 182 3.69 -9.81 9.51
N LEU A 183 3.41 -9.44 8.25
CA LEU A 183 4.45 -9.06 7.30
C LEU A 183 5.24 -7.83 7.78
N ASN A 184 4.57 -6.81 8.29
CA ASN A 184 5.22 -5.64 8.88
C ASN A 184 6.18 -6.05 10.00
N ARG A 185 5.70 -6.86 10.97
CA ARG A 185 6.49 -7.30 12.13
C ARG A 185 7.66 -8.21 11.74
N GLU A 186 7.45 -9.17 10.82
CA GLU A 186 8.47 -10.15 10.45
C GLU A 186 9.53 -9.60 9.51
N THR A 187 9.16 -8.66 8.62
CA THR A 187 10.09 -8.12 7.61
C THR A 187 10.63 -6.75 7.96
N GLY A 188 10.06 -6.05 8.94
CA GLY A 188 10.38 -4.66 9.29
C GLY A 188 9.99 -3.64 8.21
N ARG A 189 9.26 -4.05 7.15
CA ARG A 189 8.82 -3.14 6.08
C ARG A 189 7.58 -2.36 6.53
N GLY A 190 7.53 -1.08 6.18
CA GLY A 190 6.33 -0.29 6.41
C GLY A 190 5.15 -0.79 5.58
N VAL A 191 3.97 -0.75 6.17
CA VAL A 191 2.72 -1.02 5.47
C VAL A 191 1.80 0.17 5.65
N ILE A 192 1.34 0.74 4.54
CA ILE A 192 0.36 1.83 4.54
C ILE A 192 -0.88 1.32 3.81
N ALA A 193 -2.01 1.19 4.51
CA ALA A 193 -3.23 0.68 3.90
C ALA A 193 -4.41 1.62 4.14
N ILE A 194 -5.21 1.84 3.09
CA ILE A 194 -6.48 2.55 3.21
C ILE A 194 -7.54 1.55 3.62
N ILE A 195 -8.29 1.86 4.66
CA ILE A 195 -9.43 1.06 5.11
C ILE A 195 -10.61 1.94 5.49
N HIS A 196 -11.80 1.33 5.61
CA HIS A 196 -13.03 2.04 5.98
C HIS A 196 -13.52 1.69 7.38
N ASP A 197 -13.14 0.52 7.91
CA ASP A 197 -13.63 0.02 9.20
C ASP A 197 -12.71 0.49 10.32
N ILE A 198 -13.27 1.34 11.20
CA ILE A 198 -12.59 1.89 12.37
C ILE A 198 -12.25 0.78 13.38
N ASN A 199 -13.09 -0.26 13.52
CA ASN A 199 -12.82 -1.35 14.45
C ASN A 199 -11.59 -2.16 14.01
N LEU A 200 -11.43 -2.36 12.71
CA LEU A 200 -10.22 -2.96 12.16
C LEU A 200 -9.00 -2.06 12.38
N ALA A 201 -9.16 -0.73 12.24
CA ALA A 201 -8.07 0.19 12.53
C ALA A 201 -7.63 0.14 14.00
N LEU A 202 -8.59 0.18 14.93
CA LEU A 202 -8.33 0.03 16.37
C LEU A 202 -7.60 -1.27 16.72
N ARG A 203 -7.86 -2.32 15.97
CA ARG A 203 -7.29 -3.64 16.25
C ARG A 203 -5.88 -3.82 15.71
N PHE A 204 -5.56 -3.25 14.54
CA PHE A 204 -4.34 -3.58 13.81
C PHE A 204 -3.35 -2.42 13.66
N ALA A 205 -3.82 -1.16 13.64
CA ALA A 205 -2.94 -0.03 13.39
C ALA A 205 -1.94 0.19 14.52
N THR A 206 -0.70 0.49 14.16
CA THR A 206 0.27 1.11 15.06
C THR A 206 0.29 2.63 14.86
N HIS A 207 -0.01 3.08 13.65
CA HIS A 207 -0.14 4.49 13.30
C HIS A 207 -1.41 4.73 12.47
N ILE A 208 -2.02 5.89 12.62
CA ILE A 208 -3.25 6.27 11.91
C ILE A 208 -3.08 7.64 11.28
N VAL A 209 -3.62 7.77 10.07
CA VAL A 209 -3.82 9.04 9.39
C VAL A 209 -5.31 9.17 9.07
N ALA A 210 -6.00 10.11 9.69
CA ALA A 210 -7.40 10.39 9.40
C ALA A 210 -7.55 11.58 8.46
N LEU A 211 -8.32 11.38 7.37
CA LEU A 211 -8.60 12.41 6.38
C LEU A 211 -10.08 12.80 6.37
N LYS A 212 -10.33 14.11 6.33
CA LYS A 212 -11.65 14.70 6.14
C LYS A 212 -11.56 15.84 5.14
N GLU A 213 -12.36 15.78 4.08
CA GLU A 213 -12.45 16.86 3.06
C GLU A 213 -11.08 17.29 2.50
N GLY A 214 -10.21 16.34 2.21
CA GLY A 214 -8.89 16.59 1.65
C GLY A 214 -7.83 17.11 2.63
N LYS A 215 -8.13 17.15 3.94
CA LYS A 215 -7.23 17.61 4.99
C LYS A 215 -6.92 16.48 5.96
N VAL A 216 -5.75 16.55 6.59
CA VAL A 216 -5.43 15.69 7.73
C VAL A 216 -6.22 16.20 8.94
N LEU A 217 -7.07 15.33 9.48
CA LEU A 217 -7.80 15.60 10.72
C LEU A 217 -6.88 15.36 11.92
N PHE A 218 -6.23 14.20 11.94
CA PHE A 218 -5.17 13.86 12.88
C PHE A 218 -4.24 12.79 12.29
N SER A 219 -3.02 12.71 12.83
CA SER A 219 -2.04 11.68 12.52
C SER A 219 -1.29 11.31 13.81
N GLY A 220 -1.12 10.02 14.08
CA GLY A 220 -0.43 9.52 15.27
C GLY A 220 -0.79 8.08 15.61
N GLY A 221 -0.53 7.67 16.85
CA GLY A 221 -0.81 6.30 17.32
C GLY A 221 -2.30 5.96 17.34
N ALA A 222 -2.61 4.66 17.43
CA ALA A 222 -3.98 4.16 17.40
C ALA A 222 -4.85 4.64 18.59
N GLU A 223 -4.22 5.06 19.68
CA GLU A 223 -4.89 5.65 20.84
C GLU A 223 -5.70 6.91 20.49
N LEU A 224 -5.37 7.63 19.45
CA LEU A 224 -6.10 8.81 18.99
C LEU A 224 -7.55 8.48 18.56
N LEU A 225 -7.83 7.24 18.16
CA LEU A 225 -9.20 6.80 17.85
C LEU A 225 -10.11 6.64 19.07
N HIS A 226 -9.57 6.65 20.28
CA HIS A 226 -10.38 6.60 21.51
C HIS A 226 -10.86 7.98 21.95
N SER A 227 -10.41 9.06 21.31
CA SER A 227 -10.87 10.42 21.62
C SER A 227 -12.21 10.70 20.93
N GLU A 228 -13.23 11.07 21.69
CA GLU A 228 -14.54 11.48 21.14
C GLU A 228 -14.43 12.69 20.19
N GLU A 229 -13.44 13.58 20.41
CA GLU A 229 -13.18 14.72 19.54
C GLU A 229 -12.73 14.29 18.12
N ASN A 230 -11.99 13.17 18.02
CA ASN A 230 -11.46 12.66 16.76
C ASN A 230 -12.48 11.81 15.98
N LEU A 231 -13.58 11.39 16.61
CA LEU A 231 -14.62 10.57 16.00
C LEU A 231 -15.82 11.37 15.48
N ARG A 232 -15.86 12.68 15.71
CA ARG A 232 -16.88 13.63 15.21
C ARG A 232 -16.38 14.34 13.95
#